data_00e77e672a7ba8d556aa5fb8c4583a03
#
_entry.id   00e77e672a7ba8d556aa5fb8c4583a03
#
_cell.length_a   1.000
_cell.length_b   1.000
_cell.length_c   1.000
_cell.angle_alpha   90.00
_cell.angle_beta   90.00
_cell.angle_gamma   90.00
#
_symmetry.space_group_name_H-M   'P 1'
#
loop_
_entity.id
_entity.type
_entity.pdbx_description
1 polymer ?
#
loop_
_entity_poly.entity_id
_entity_poly.type
_entity_poly.pdbx_seq_one_letter_code
_entity_poly.pdbx_strand_id
1 'polypeptide(L)'
;MSLIPSFTLGKPALLFELSIGKNKLSFDPLIRFALDGKPWSFVFWWRYKVLTEGKFRLHVGAHPAINFRTIPVSINNETRDIQQVCRYLATEVAPSIMISKNFSLGMYYLYSRGLEEDATKTTHFVTVNGSISQIKITKDVFLKVAPPQLFYLMLDNEDGFFSNATLTLTKQNCPFSVSSVLNKSITANISSSKSFVWNISLLYSFNQKYLRRG
;
A
#
# COMPACT_ATOMS: atom_id res chain seq x y z
N MET A 1 -0.30 3.33 -4.80
CA MET A 1 -0.74 2.18 -5.60
C MET A 1 -1.33 1.14 -4.66
N SER A 2 -2.50 0.57 -4.94
CA SER A 2 -3.04 -0.48 -4.07
C SER A 2 -2.44 -1.82 -4.44
N LEU A 3 -1.84 -2.52 -3.48
CA LEU A 3 -1.37 -3.90 -3.64
C LEU A 3 -2.54 -4.89 -3.69
N ILE A 4 -3.71 -4.46 -3.23
CA ILE A 4 -4.90 -5.29 -3.11
C ILE A 4 -5.82 -5.00 -4.30
N PRO A 5 -6.13 -5.98 -5.18
CA PRO A 5 -6.93 -5.77 -6.38
C PRO A 5 -8.31 -5.14 -6.12
N SER A 6 -8.94 -5.51 -5.01
CA SER A 6 -10.25 -4.97 -4.59
C SER A 6 -10.22 -3.50 -4.18
N PHE A 7 -9.04 -2.93 -3.90
CA PHE A 7 -8.86 -1.52 -3.57
C PHE A 7 -8.26 -0.70 -4.72
N THR A 8 -8.27 -1.21 -5.93
CA THR A 8 -7.82 -0.43 -7.09
C THR A 8 -8.94 0.49 -7.57
N LEU A 9 -8.58 1.73 -7.93
CA LEU A 9 -9.51 2.67 -8.54
C LEU A 9 -9.90 2.23 -9.96
N GLY A 10 -9.10 1.39 -10.63
CA GLY A 10 -9.28 1.02 -12.03
C GLY A 10 -9.05 2.15 -13.02
N LYS A 11 -8.59 3.30 -12.55
CA LYS A 11 -8.31 4.53 -13.32
C LYS A 11 -6.94 5.07 -12.93
N PRO A 12 -6.31 5.91 -13.78
CA PRO A 12 -5.11 6.64 -13.41
C PRO A 12 -5.34 7.53 -12.17
N ALA A 13 -4.34 7.58 -11.30
CA ALA A 13 -4.44 8.29 -10.02
C ALA A 13 -3.12 9.00 -9.67
N LEU A 14 -3.25 10.09 -8.90
CA LEU A 14 -2.15 10.76 -8.22
C LEU A 14 -2.05 10.26 -6.79
N LEU A 15 -0.84 9.95 -6.35
CA LEU A 15 -0.55 9.49 -5.00
C LEU A 15 0.52 10.39 -4.38
N PHE A 16 0.22 10.88 -3.19
CA PHE A 16 1.16 11.66 -2.38
C PHE A 16 1.49 10.84 -1.14
N GLU A 17 2.76 10.52 -0.99
CA GLU A 17 3.30 9.80 0.15
C GLU A 17 4.32 10.70 0.86
N LEU A 18 4.12 10.88 2.15
CA LEU A 18 5.03 11.63 2.99
C LEU A 18 5.43 10.73 4.16
N SER A 19 6.66 10.88 4.64
CA SER A 19 7.10 10.20 5.86
C SER A 19 7.82 11.21 6.74
N ILE A 20 7.26 11.46 7.92
CA ILE A 20 7.81 12.35 8.94
C ILE A 20 8.04 11.52 10.18
N GLY A 21 9.28 11.45 10.65
CA GLY A 21 9.60 10.62 11.81
C GLY A 21 10.75 11.15 12.64
N LYS A 22 10.73 10.78 13.92
CA LYS A 22 11.83 11.01 14.84
C LYS A 22 12.04 9.75 15.68
N ASN A 23 13.29 9.27 15.74
CA ASN A 23 13.64 8.05 16.47
C ASN A 23 12.84 6.82 15.99
N LYS A 24 11.97 6.29 16.85
CA LYS A 24 11.18 5.07 16.62
C LYS A 24 9.78 5.34 16.08
N LEU A 25 9.29 6.58 16.15
CA LEU A 25 7.93 6.96 15.72
C LEU A 25 7.97 7.65 14.36
N SER A 26 7.07 7.28 13.46
CA SER A 26 6.83 7.99 12.20
C SER A 26 5.34 8.22 11.98
N PHE A 27 5.05 9.28 11.22
CA PHE A 27 3.75 9.60 10.66
C PHE A 27 3.88 9.60 9.14
N ASP A 28 3.17 8.68 8.48
CA ASP A 28 3.31 8.40 7.06
C ASP A 28 1.95 8.58 6.35
N PRO A 29 1.48 9.82 6.12
CA PRO A 29 0.24 10.05 5.42
C PRO A 29 0.35 9.64 3.94
N LEU A 30 -0.71 9.01 3.45
CA LEU A 30 -0.89 8.62 2.07
C LEU A 30 -2.22 9.20 1.56
N ILE A 31 -2.14 10.09 0.59
CA ILE A 31 -3.28 10.80 0.02
C ILE A 31 -3.39 10.44 -1.45
N ARG A 32 -4.57 10.02 -1.89
CA ARG A 32 -4.82 9.55 -3.24
C ARG A 32 -5.99 10.28 -3.87
N PHE A 33 -5.81 10.70 -5.12
CA PHE A 33 -6.83 11.32 -5.96
C PHE A 33 -6.89 10.61 -7.31
N ALA A 34 -8.08 10.52 -7.89
CA ALA A 34 -8.21 10.25 -9.31
C ALA A 34 -7.70 11.45 -10.13
N LEU A 35 -7.30 11.26 -11.40
CA LEU A 35 -6.84 12.39 -12.23
C LEU A 35 -7.94 13.40 -12.54
N ASP A 36 -9.22 13.05 -12.38
CA ASP A 36 -10.36 13.97 -12.48
C ASP A 36 -10.55 14.86 -11.23
N GLY A 37 -9.60 14.80 -10.26
CA GLY A 37 -9.61 15.57 -9.03
C GLY A 37 -10.47 14.98 -7.91
N LYS A 38 -11.22 13.91 -8.16
CA LYS A 38 -12.03 13.27 -7.13
C LYS A 38 -11.16 12.57 -6.09
N PRO A 39 -11.42 12.73 -4.79
CA PRO A 39 -10.69 12.02 -3.75
C PRO A 39 -10.95 10.52 -3.88
N TRP A 40 -9.91 9.71 -3.64
CA TRP A 40 -10.01 8.26 -3.63
C TRP A 40 -9.82 7.68 -2.23
N SER A 41 -8.69 8.01 -1.57
CA SER A 41 -8.47 7.56 -0.19
C SER A 41 -7.43 8.40 0.52
N PHE A 42 -7.62 8.62 1.81
CA PHE A 42 -6.70 9.28 2.72
C PHE A 42 -6.40 8.32 3.86
N VAL A 43 -5.13 8.03 4.08
CA VAL A 43 -4.66 7.08 5.10
C VAL A 43 -3.59 7.76 5.93
N PHE A 44 -3.73 7.76 7.25
CA PHE A 44 -2.87 8.50 8.16
C PHE A 44 -2.13 7.54 9.10
N TRP A 45 -1.06 6.91 8.59
CA TRP A 45 -0.28 5.93 9.31
C TRP A 45 0.53 6.54 10.45
N TRP A 46 0.38 5.98 11.64
CA TRP A 46 1.28 6.12 12.76
C TRP A 46 2.00 4.80 12.98
N ARG A 47 3.32 4.81 12.86
CA ARG A 47 4.15 3.61 12.96
C ARG A 47 5.18 3.73 14.04
N TYR A 48 5.39 2.66 14.78
CA TYR A 48 6.37 2.58 15.84
C TYR A 48 7.29 1.38 15.65
N LYS A 49 8.61 1.62 15.69
CA LYS A 49 9.64 0.62 15.61
C LYS A 49 9.91 0.07 17.00
N VAL A 50 9.32 -1.09 17.33
CA VAL A 50 9.45 -1.73 18.65
C VAL A 50 10.86 -2.27 18.83
N LEU A 51 11.32 -3.08 17.86
CA LEU A 51 12.66 -3.68 17.83
C LEU A 51 13.38 -3.24 16.55
N THR A 52 14.55 -2.63 16.74
CA THR A 52 15.36 -2.08 15.64
C THR A 52 16.77 -2.66 15.58
N GLU A 53 17.20 -3.33 16.65
CA GLU A 53 18.55 -3.85 16.80
C GLU A 53 18.59 -5.36 16.54
N GLY A 54 19.76 -5.87 16.10
CA GLY A 54 19.95 -7.27 15.80
C GLY A 54 19.33 -7.72 14.46
N LYS A 55 19.14 -9.03 14.35
CA LYS A 55 18.58 -9.65 13.15
C LYS A 55 17.06 -9.58 13.07
N PHE A 56 16.39 -9.57 14.21
CA PHE A 56 14.93 -9.50 14.29
C PHE A 56 14.49 -8.06 14.47
N ARG A 57 13.51 -7.66 13.68
CA ARG A 57 12.90 -6.32 13.72
C ARG A 57 11.39 -6.46 13.86
N LEU A 58 10.78 -5.56 14.59
CA LEU A 58 9.33 -5.51 14.77
C LEU A 58 8.84 -4.08 14.64
N HIS A 59 7.91 -3.88 13.73
CA HIS A 59 7.15 -2.64 13.58
C HIS A 59 5.70 -2.90 13.92
N VAL A 60 5.06 -1.93 14.53
CA VAL A 60 3.62 -1.90 14.76
C VAL A 60 3.09 -0.56 14.30
N GLY A 61 1.83 -0.50 13.92
CA GLY A 61 1.22 0.75 13.47
C GLY A 61 -0.29 0.73 13.64
N ALA A 62 -0.86 1.93 13.54
CA ALA A 62 -2.30 2.13 13.47
C ALA A 62 -2.59 3.33 12.57
N HIS A 63 -3.77 3.34 11.93
CA HIS A 63 -4.21 4.47 11.15
C HIS A 63 -5.73 4.61 11.11
N PRO A 64 -6.26 5.82 11.17
CA PRO A 64 -7.53 6.14 10.58
C PRO A 64 -7.39 6.26 9.07
N ALA A 65 -8.41 5.83 8.33
CA ALA A 65 -8.48 5.99 6.89
C ALA A 65 -9.87 6.43 6.45
N ILE A 66 -9.92 7.15 5.34
CA ILE A 66 -11.12 7.62 4.69
C ILE A 66 -11.07 7.16 3.24
N ASN A 67 -12.03 6.35 2.82
CA ASN A 67 -12.19 5.94 1.44
C ASN A 67 -13.41 6.61 0.83
N PHE A 68 -13.29 7.02 -0.42
CA PHE A 68 -14.34 7.67 -1.19
C PHE A 68 -14.76 6.75 -2.34
N ARG A 69 -16.06 6.51 -2.46
CA ARG A 69 -16.65 5.74 -3.54
C ARG A 69 -17.66 6.60 -4.28
N THR A 70 -17.63 6.58 -5.61
CA THR A 70 -18.68 7.17 -6.41
C THR A 70 -19.80 6.15 -6.56
N ILE A 71 -20.99 6.47 -6.09
CA ILE A 71 -22.16 5.62 -6.23
C ILE A 71 -23.25 6.38 -7.00
N PRO A 72 -23.94 5.74 -7.97
CA PRO A 72 -25.11 6.31 -8.61
C PRO A 72 -26.30 6.24 -7.67
N VAL A 73 -26.96 7.37 -7.44
CA VAL A 73 -28.18 7.46 -6.64
C VAL A 73 -29.29 8.06 -7.50
N SER A 74 -30.45 7.41 -7.54
CA SER A 74 -31.65 7.93 -8.22
C SER A 74 -32.40 8.87 -7.29
N ILE A 75 -32.47 10.15 -7.66
CA ILE A 75 -33.25 11.19 -6.96
C ILE A 75 -34.21 11.78 -7.97
N ASN A 76 -35.49 11.71 -7.71
CA ASN A 76 -36.55 12.24 -8.59
C ASN A 76 -36.48 11.75 -10.05
N ASN A 77 -36.26 10.44 -10.26
CA ASN A 77 -36.05 9.82 -11.56
C ASN A 77 -34.80 10.27 -12.34
N GLU A 78 -33.90 11.05 -11.73
CA GLU A 78 -32.58 11.36 -12.28
C GLU A 78 -31.50 10.57 -11.53
N THR A 79 -30.60 9.91 -12.28
CA THR A 79 -29.45 9.26 -11.69
C THR A 79 -28.30 10.26 -11.56
N ARG A 80 -27.85 10.49 -10.32
CA ARG A 80 -26.70 11.37 -10.02
C ARG A 80 -25.62 10.60 -9.29
N ASP A 81 -24.38 10.85 -9.68
CA ASP A 81 -23.21 10.33 -8.98
C ASP A 81 -22.96 11.11 -7.69
N ILE A 82 -22.99 10.43 -6.56
CA ILE A 82 -22.59 11.01 -5.28
C ILE A 82 -21.30 10.36 -4.75
N GLN A 83 -20.55 11.11 -3.94
CA GLN A 83 -19.37 10.60 -3.25
C GLN A 83 -19.79 10.05 -1.88
N GLN A 84 -19.76 8.74 -1.75
CA GLN A 84 -19.93 8.06 -0.45
C GLN A 84 -18.59 8.04 0.29
N VAL A 85 -18.62 8.37 1.57
CA VAL A 85 -17.45 8.38 2.45
C VAL A 85 -17.51 7.20 3.41
N CYS A 86 -16.47 6.39 3.45
CA CYS A 86 -16.33 5.28 4.39
C CYS A 86 -15.06 5.47 5.22
N ARG A 87 -15.20 5.48 6.55
CA ARG A 87 -14.10 5.61 7.50
C ARG A 87 -13.68 4.24 8.03
N TYR A 88 -12.40 4.11 8.28
CA TYR A 88 -11.80 2.87 8.79
C TYR A 88 -10.81 3.18 9.90
N LEU A 89 -10.71 2.25 10.84
CA LEU A 89 -9.60 2.17 11.78
C LEU A 89 -8.84 0.89 11.54
N ALA A 90 -7.53 0.97 11.42
CA ALA A 90 -6.70 -0.20 11.18
C ALA A 90 -5.47 -0.23 12.08
N THR A 91 -4.97 -1.44 12.29
CA THR A 91 -3.73 -1.73 13.00
C THR A 91 -2.86 -2.66 12.18
N GLU A 92 -1.54 -2.55 12.34
CA GLU A 92 -0.59 -3.42 11.66
C GLU A 92 0.46 -3.97 12.59
N VAL A 93 0.97 -5.15 12.26
CA VAL A 93 2.14 -5.77 12.88
C VAL A 93 3.04 -6.30 11.77
N ALA A 94 4.32 -5.94 11.80
CA ALA A 94 5.27 -6.28 10.76
C ALA A 94 6.59 -6.80 11.35
N PRO A 95 6.66 -8.08 11.76
CA PRO A 95 7.90 -8.74 12.12
C PRO A 95 8.75 -9.01 10.88
N SER A 96 10.06 -8.91 11.01
CA SER A 96 11.00 -9.28 9.96
C SER A 96 12.33 -9.77 10.54
N ILE A 97 13.00 -10.64 9.79
CA ILE A 97 14.29 -11.20 10.15
C ILE A 97 15.30 -10.98 9.02
N MET A 98 16.46 -10.47 9.36
CA MET A 98 17.59 -10.39 8.45
C MET A 98 18.29 -11.74 8.37
N ILE A 99 18.17 -12.44 7.25
CA ILE A 99 18.80 -13.74 7.02
C ILE A 99 20.25 -13.51 6.58
N SER A 100 20.50 -12.53 5.75
CA SER A 100 21.84 -12.11 5.32
C SER A 100 21.89 -10.58 5.18
N LYS A 101 23.09 -10.05 4.83
CA LYS A 101 23.25 -8.59 4.57
C LYS A 101 22.35 -8.09 3.42
N ASN A 102 21.99 -8.98 2.48
CA ASN A 102 21.26 -8.62 1.26
C ASN A 102 19.86 -9.23 1.18
N PHE A 103 19.48 -10.06 2.17
CA PHE A 103 18.20 -10.72 2.16
C PHE A 103 17.52 -10.66 3.53
N SER A 104 16.27 -10.22 3.54
CA SER A 104 15.40 -10.28 4.70
C SER A 104 14.06 -10.92 4.35
N LEU A 105 13.50 -11.62 5.32
CA LEU A 105 12.16 -12.20 5.27
C LEU A 105 11.30 -11.50 6.30
N GLY A 106 10.08 -11.15 5.91
CA GLY A 106 9.11 -10.50 6.79
C GLY A 106 7.73 -11.07 6.63
N MET A 107 6.91 -10.84 7.63
CA MET A 107 5.47 -11.01 7.59
C MET A 107 4.83 -9.66 7.87
N TYR A 108 3.68 -9.43 7.29
CA TYR A 108 2.87 -8.24 7.55
C TYR A 108 1.44 -8.68 7.77
N TYR A 109 0.87 -8.25 8.87
CA TYR A 109 -0.53 -8.45 9.19
C TYR A 109 -1.20 -7.11 9.42
N LEU A 110 -2.34 -6.91 8.79
CA LEU A 110 -3.20 -5.75 9.00
C LEU A 110 -4.61 -6.22 9.34
N TYR A 111 -5.16 -5.62 10.36
CA TYR A 111 -6.57 -5.68 10.71
C TYR A 111 -7.20 -4.31 10.51
N SER A 112 -8.36 -4.24 9.87
CA SER A 112 -9.10 -3.00 9.70
C SER A 112 -10.58 -3.21 10.00
N ARG A 113 -11.21 -2.17 10.55
CA ARG A 113 -12.65 -2.12 10.83
C ARG A 113 -13.28 -0.90 10.18
N GLY A 114 -14.33 -1.12 9.40
CA GLY A 114 -15.18 -0.07 8.85
C GLY A 114 -16.20 0.44 9.87
N LEU A 115 -16.39 1.76 9.90
CA LEU A 115 -17.24 2.43 10.88
C LEU A 115 -18.68 2.62 10.36
N GLU A 116 -18.88 2.85 9.07
CA GLU A 116 -20.19 3.02 8.43
C GLU A 116 -20.87 1.68 8.15
N GLU A 117 -22.18 1.66 8.09
CA GLU A 117 -22.99 0.45 7.81
C GLU A 117 -22.65 -0.19 6.48
N ASP A 118 -22.47 0.59 5.44
CA ASP A 118 -22.16 0.16 4.07
C ASP A 118 -20.66 -0.08 3.84
N ALA A 119 -19.81 0.12 4.85
CA ALA A 119 -18.40 -0.18 4.76
C ALA A 119 -18.14 -1.67 5.06
N THR A 120 -17.09 -2.24 4.42
CA THR A 120 -16.53 -3.54 4.83
C THR A 120 -16.24 -3.50 6.33
N LYS A 121 -16.91 -4.36 7.11
CA LYS A 121 -16.83 -4.31 8.58
C LYS A 121 -15.49 -4.77 9.10
N THR A 122 -14.97 -5.84 8.55
CA THR A 122 -13.69 -6.43 8.95
C THR A 122 -12.83 -6.73 7.74
N THR A 123 -11.56 -6.37 7.85
CA THR A 123 -10.54 -6.73 6.86
C THR A 123 -9.37 -7.37 7.57
N HIS A 124 -8.97 -8.55 7.11
CA HIS A 124 -7.72 -9.19 7.48
C HIS A 124 -6.82 -9.29 6.26
N PHE A 125 -5.63 -8.78 6.36
CA PHE A 125 -4.62 -8.88 5.32
C PHE A 125 -3.34 -9.43 5.91
N VAL A 126 -2.87 -10.55 5.34
CA VAL A 126 -1.62 -11.20 5.74
C VAL A 126 -0.74 -11.36 4.51
N THR A 127 0.52 -10.98 4.61
CA THR A 127 1.49 -11.26 3.55
C THR A 127 2.82 -11.71 4.13
N VAL A 128 3.45 -12.62 3.41
CA VAL A 128 4.87 -12.96 3.59
C VAL A 128 5.64 -12.28 2.48
N ASN A 129 6.64 -11.50 2.85
CA ASN A 129 7.44 -10.72 1.94
C ASN A 129 8.94 -11.00 2.13
N GLY A 130 9.65 -11.04 1.02
CA GLY A 130 11.09 -11.02 1.00
C GLY A 130 11.59 -9.69 0.44
N SER A 131 12.77 -9.26 0.81
CA SER A 131 13.45 -8.17 0.14
C SER A 131 14.84 -8.58 -0.30
N ILE A 132 15.15 -8.30 -1.56
CA ILE A 132 16.47 -8.52 -2.14
C ILE A 132 17.07 -7.14 -2.43
N SER A 133 18.38 -7.01 -2.22
CA SER A 133 19.11 -5.80 -2.56
C SER A 133 19.01 -5.49 -4.04
N GLN A 134 19.18 -4.22 -4.38
CA GLN A 134 19.13 -3.73 -5.75
C GLN A 134 20.12 -4.45 -6.66
N ILE A 135 19.65 -4.83 -7.85
CA ILE A 135 20.47 -5.42 -8.90
C ILE A 135 21.01 -4.27 -9.75
N LYS A 136 22.33 -4.18 -9.88
CA LYS A 136 22.97 -3.19 -10.73
C LYS A 136 22.88 -3.65 -12.19
N ILE A 137 22.22 -2.90 -13.05
CA ILE A 137 22.10 -3.18 -14.49
C ILE A 137 23.25 -2.50 -15.26
N THR A 138 23.46 -1.21 -14.98
CA THR A 138 24.56 -0.42 -15.55
C THR A 138 25.24 0.39 -14.46
N LYS A 139 26.24 1.23 -14.81
CA LYS A 139 26.93 2.09 -13.83
C LYS A 139 25.96 2.93 -13.01
N ASP A 140 24.90 3.44 -13.61
CA ASP A 140 23.98 4.40 -13.02
C ASP A 140 22.51 3.92 -12.91
N VAL A 141 22.20 2.70 -13.42
CA VAL A 141 20.84 2.17 -13.45
C VAL A 141 20.74 0.93 -12.58
N PHE A 142 19.74 0.91 -11.71
CA PHE A 142 19.49 -0.15 -10.75
C PHE A 142 18.07 -0.67 -10.91
N LEU A 143 17.92 -1.99 -10.88
CA LEU A 143 16.63 -2.66 -10.81
C LEU A 143 16.43 -3.20 -9.41
N LYS A 144 15.38 -2.76 -8.75
CA LYS A 144 14.90 -3.36 -7.52
C LYS A 144 13.77 -4.33 -7.87
N VAL A 145 14.00 -5.60 -7.60
CA VAL A 145 13.01 -6.66 -7.75
C VAL A 145 12.51 -6.99 -6.35
N ALA A 146 11.25 -6.70 -6.04
CA ALA A 146 10.61 -7.33 -4.91
C ALA A 146 10.22 -8.74 -5.33
N PRO A 147 10.71 -9.79 -4.62
CA PRO A 147 10.30 -11.17 -4.94
C PRO A 147 8.78 -11.28 -4.93
N PRO A 148 8.21 -12.26 -5.64
CA PRO A 148 6.79 -12.52 -5.58
C PRO A 148 6.34 -12.67 -4.12
N GLN A 149 5.38 -11.84 -3.73
CA GLN A 149 4.78 -11.88 -2.41
C GLN A 149 3.47 -12.63 -2.49
N LEU A 150 3.26 -13.55 -1.56
CA LEU A 150 1.97 -14.21 -1.39
C LEU A 150 1.20 -13.48 -0.30
N PHE A 151 -0.05 -13.15 -0.56
CA PHE A 151 -0.90 -12.56 0.45
C PHE A 151 -2.30 -13.19 0.48
N TYR A 152 -2.84 -13.23 1.67
CA TYR A 152 -4.21 -13.57 1.97
C TYR A 152 -4.98 -12.31 2.32
N LEU A 153 -6.16 -12.16 1.76
CA LEU A 153 -7.08 -11.07 2.03
C LEU A 153 -8.44 -11.66 2.39
N MET A 154 -9.02 -11.19 3.48
CA MET A 154 -10.38 -11.49 3.89
C MET A 154 -11.12 -10.16 4.12
N LEU A 155 -12.29 -10.03 3.52
CA LEU A 155 -13.21 -8.89 3.60
C LEU A 155 -14.55 -9.40 4.09
N ASP A 156 -14.88 -9.21 5.36
CA ASP A 156 -16.04 -9.81 6.02
C ASP A 156 -16.07 -11.34 5.84
N ASN A 157 -16.93 -11.84 4.95
CA ASN A 157 -17.09 -13.29 4.66
C ASN A 157 -16.47 -13.71 3.32
N GLU A 158 -15.87 -12.79 2.58
CA GLU A 158 -15.23 -13.06 1.30
C GLU A 158 -13.71 -13.09 1.48
N ASP A 159 -13.01 -14.03 0.88
CA ASP A 159 -11.56 -14.15 1.00
C ASP A 159 -10.86 -14.52 -0.30
N GLY A 160 -9.53 -14.46 -0.28
CA GLY A 160 -8.73 -14.86 -1.43
C GLY A 160 -7.25 -14.89 -1.16
N PHE A 161 -6.56 -15.68 -1.98
CA PHE A 161 -5.11 -15.75 -2.07
C PHE A 161 -4.64 -15.10 -3.36
N PHE A 162 -3.61 -14.32 -3.24
CA PHE A 162 -3.07 -13.54 -4.35
C PHE A 162 -1.55 -13.59 -4.34
N SER A 163 -0.96 -13.33 -5.50
CA SER A 163 0.48 -13.11 -5.64
C SER A 163 0.73 -11.78 -6.31
N ASN A 164 1.71 -11.04 -5.82
CA ASN A 164 2.18 -9.84 -6.50
C ASN A 164 3.68 -9.86 -6.72
N ALA A 165 4.13 -9.15 -7.75
CA ALA A 165 5.52 -8.85 -8.00
C ALA A 165 5.67 -7.38 -8.31
N THR A 166 6.72 -6.75 -7.77
CA THR A 166 7.03 -5.34 -8.03
C THR A 166 8.43 -5.22 -8.60
N LEU A 167 8.51 -4.51 -9.72
CA LEU A 167 9.76 -4.14 -10.37
C LEU A 167 9.91 -2.62 -10.31
N THR A 168 11.04 -2.11 -9.85
CA THR A 168 11.29 -0.66 -9.81
C THR A 168 12.65 -0.37 -10.43
N LEU A 169 12.63 0.44 -11.48
CA LEU A 169 13.80 0.93 -12.18
C LEU A 169 14.17 2.32 -11.65
N THR A 170 15.38 2.47 -11.16
CA THR A 170 15.92 3.73 -10.63
C THR A 170 17.22 4.10 -11.32
N LYS A 171 17.45 5.39 -11.49
CA LYS A 171 18.72 5.92 -12.00
C LYS A 171 19.38 6.78 -10.93
N GLN A 172 20.69 6.62 -10.75
CA GLN A 172 21.47 7.40 -9.81
C GLN A 172 21.36 8.90 -10.15
N ASN A 173 21.25 9.74 -9.12
CA ASN A 173 21.08 11.20 -9.26
C ASN A 173 19.85 11.63 -10.08
N CYS A 174 18.87 10.77 -10.26
CA CYS A 174 17.60 11.09 -10.89
C CYS A 174 16.48 10.97 -9.88
N PRO A 175 15.66 12.01 -9.66
CA PRO A 175 14.54 11.94 -8.72
C PRO A 175 13.38 11.09 -9.24
N PHE A 176 13.40 10.73 -10.52
CA PHE A 176 12.36 9.91 -11.14
C PHE A 176 12.73 8.43 -11.13
N SER A 177 11.73 7.60 -10.86
CA SER A 177 11.80 6.15 -11.01
C SER A 177 10.52 5.61 -11.63
N VAL A 178 10.62 4.45 -12.28
CA VAL A 178 9.47 3.76 -12.86
C VAL A 178 9.24 2.48 -12.09
N SER A 179 8.01 2.28 -11.66
CA SER A 179 7.61 1.06 -10.94
C SER A 179 6.48 0.36 -11.66
N SER A 180 6.57 -0.95 -11.74
CA SER A 180 5.51 -1.82 -12.29
C SER A 180 5.10 -2.82 -11.22
N VAL A 181 3.79 -2.95 -11.00
CA VAL A 181 3.22 -3.95 -10.11
C VAL A 181 2.33 -4.89 -10.90
N LEU A 182 2.62 -6.16 -10.77
CA LEU A 182 1.85 -7.27 -11.32
C LEU A 182 1.13 -7.96 -10.16
N ASN A 183 -0.16 -8.15 -10.26
CA ASN A 183 -0.96 -8.78 -9.23
C ASN A 183 -1.85 -9.84 -9.86
N LYS A 184 -1.77 -11.07 -9.36
CA LYS A 184 -2.54 -12.23 -9.84
C LYS A 184 -3.33 -12.85 -8.71
N SER A 185 -4.60 -13.08 -8.93
CA SER A 185 -5.42 -13.92 -8.07
C SER A 185 -5.06 -15.39 -8.28
N ILE A 186 -4.79 -16.12 -7.20
CA ILE A 186 -4.57 -17.56 -7.20
C ILE A 186 -5.91 -18.26 -7.00
N THR A 187 -6.61 -17.85 -5.94
CA THR A 187 -7.96 -18.30 -5.59
C THR A 187 -8.64 -17.15 -4.89
N ALA A 188 -9.85 -16.79 -5.31
CA ALA A 188 -10.60 -15.74 -4.63
C ALA A 188 -12.10 -15.93 -4.84
N ASN A 189 -12.87 -15.75 -3.77
CA ASN A 189 -14.31 -15.63 -3.77
C ASN A 189 -14.77 -14.19 -3.50
N ILE A 190 -13.84 -13.23 -3.57
CA ILE A 190 -14.14 -11.80 -3.45
C ILE A 190 -14.80 -11.33 -4.75
N SER A 191 -16.04 -10.90 -4.67
CA SER A 191 -16.90 -10.53 -5.82
C SER A 191 -16.33 -9.41 -6.69
N SER A 192 -15.53 -8.50 -6.12
CA SER A 192 -14.88 -7.40 -6.85
C SER A 192 -13.46 -7.71 -7.34
N SER A 193 -12.96 -8.94 -7.13
CA SER A 193 -11.57 -9.28 -7.48
C SER A 193 -11.42 -9.52 -8.98
N LYS A 194 -10.30 -8.99 -9.54
CA LYS A 194 -9.88 -9.30 -10.91
C LYS A 194 -8.83 -10.40 -10.87
N SER A 195 -8.87 -11.31 -11.84
CA SER A 195 -7.90 -12.42 -11.96
C SER A 195 -6.46 -11.91 -12.15
N PHE A 196 -6.29 -10.79 -12.82
CA PHE A 196 -5.01 -10.16 -13.06
C PHE A 196 -5.14 -8.64 -13.10
N VAL A 197 -4.23 -7.95 -12.41
CA VAL A 197 -4.11 -6.49 -12.42
C VAL A 197 -2.66 -6.12 -12.66
N TRP A 198 -2.42 -5.30 -13.64
CA TRP A 198 -1.12 -4.74 -13.95
C TRP A 198 -1.20 -3.21 -13.98
N ASN A 199 -0.17 -2.57 -13.44
CA ASN A 199 -0.08 -1.12 -13.50
C ASN A 199 1.38 -0.66 -13.57
N ILE A 200 1.57 0.54 -14.11
CA ILE A 200 2.84 1.24 -14.19
C ILE A 200 2.68 2.57 -13.48
N SER A 201 3.70 2.97 -12.74
CA SER A 201 3.76 4.26 -12.05
C SER A 201 5.06 4.97 -12.35
N LEU A 202 4.97 6.26 -12.61
CA LEU A 202 6.08 7.18 -12.55
C LEU A 202 6.12 7.78 -11.13
N LEU A 203 7.26 7.61 -10.45
CA LEU A 203 7.49 8.08 -9.10
C LEU A 203 8.46 9.25 -9.13
N TYR A 204 8.13 10.32 -8.44
CA TYR A 204 9.03 11.43 -8.16
C TYR A 204 9.35 11.43 -6.67
N SER A 205 10.63 11.38 -6.30
CA SER A 205 11.06 11.31 -4.92
C SER A 205 11.79 12.58 -4.49
N PHE A 206 11.28 13.23 -3.45
CA PHE A 206 11.92 14.36 -2.78
C PHE A 206 12.86 13.80 -1.69
N ASN A 207 14.14 13.70 -1.97
CA ASN A 207 15.13 13.20 -1.00
C ASN A 207 15.77 14.37 -0.22
N GLN A 208 14.97 15.19 0.44
CA GLN A 208 15.50 16.24 1.32
C GLN A 208 15.43 15.77 2.78
N LYS A 209 16.61 15.66 3.42
CA LYS A 209 16.71 15.45 4.86
C LYS A 209 16.72 16.82 5.54
N TYR A 210 15.65 17.14 6.25
CA TYR A 210 15.61 18.33 7.09
C TYR A 210 16.17 18.01 8.47
N LEU A 211 17.30 18.60 8.82
CA LEU A 211 17.84 18.59 10.18
C LEU A 211 17.39 19.88 10.87
N ARG A 212 16.71 19.74 12.01
CA ARG A 212 16.42 20.88 12.86
C ARG A 212 17.75 21.40 13.42
N ARG A 213 18.13 22.63 13.07
CA ARG A 213 19.19 23.34 13.79
C ARG A 213 18.68 23.59 15.21
N GLY A 214 19.38 23.01 16.21
CA GLY A 214 19.16 23.27 17.63
C GLY A 214 19.56 24.67 17.98
#